data_1eb55ca20ca7a430b47278b5210717f2
#
_entry.id   1eb55ca20ca7a430b47278b5210717f2
#
_cell.length_a   1.000
_cell.length_b   1.000
_cell.length_c   1.000
_cell.angle_alpha   90.00
_cell.angle_beta   90.00
_cell.angle_gamma   90.00
#
_symmetry.space_group_name_H-M   'P 1'
#
loop_
_entity.id
_entity.type
_entity.pdbx_description
1 polymer ?
#
loop_
_entity_poly.entity_id
_entity_poly.type
_entity_poly.pdbx_seq_one_letter_code
_entity_poly.pdbx_strand_id
1 'polypeptide(L)'
;MRVIAIIPARLNSKRFPRKLIEKINGIPLIVMTYQNLLSMDIFDKIIVATDSLEISNIIKKHGGEVFISKKEHFCGSDRVSEASSNFKSDIVINVQGDEPFVKPSNIKKIINFFKDKQNINIPVVSLIYETNDTEIINDENCVKVVTDKNNFAMYFSRSKIPFLRNIDKSFSFYIHVGVYGFLSQSIIH
;
A
#
# COMPACT_ATOMS: atom_id res chain seq x y z
N MET A 1 -7.48 -19.33 2.78
CA MET A 1 -6.35 -18.40 2.98
C MET A 1 -6.86 -17.24 3.78
N ARG A 2 -6.22 -16.95 4.87
CA ARG A 2 -6.55 -15.84 5.75
C ARG A 2 -5.84 -14.57 5.27
N VAL A 3 -6.61 -13.52 4.97
CA VAL A 3 -6.11 -12.27 4.40
C VAL A 3 -6.33 -11.14 5.39
N ILE A 4 -5.26 -10.47 5.79
CA ILE A 4 -5.38 -9.29 6.64
C ILE A 4 -4.89 -8.03 5.91
N ALA A 5 -5.51 -6.89 6.21
CA ALA A 5 -5.00 -5.59 5.81
C ALA A 5 -4.27 -4.92 6.98
N ILE A 6 -3.10 -4.35 6.71
CA ILE A 6 -2.38 -3.53 7.66
C ILE A 6 -2.19 -2.15 7.04
N ILE A 7 -2.62 -1.12 7.77
CA ILE A 7 -2.51 0.29 7.38
C ILE A 7 -1.41 0.92 8.25
N PRO A 8 -0.18 1.10 7.73
CA PRO A 8 0.85 1.81 8.47
C PRO A 8 0.50 3.29 8.58
N ALA A 9 0.54 3.82 9.78
CA ALA A 9 0.17 5.20 10.06
C ALA A 9 1.18 5.85 11.00
N ARG A 10 1.74 6.99 10.58
CA ARG A 10 2.60 7.83 11.41
C ARG A 10 2.07 9.25 11.45
N LEU A 11 2.17 9.87 12.62
CA LEU A 11 1.69 11.24 12.80
C LEU A 11 2.59 12.25 12.07
N ASN A 12 3.91 12.05 12.19
CA ASN A 12 4.89 12.97 11.64
C ASN A 12 5.38 12.49 10.28
N SER A 13 4.89 13.11 9.21
CA SER A 13 5.47 12.98 7.87
C SER A 13 6.30 14.22 7.54
N LYS A 14 7.47 14.02 6.89
CA LYS A 14 8.39 15.13 6.57
C LYS A 14 7.77 16.19 5.64
N ARG A 15 6.95 15.77 4.67
CA ARG A 15 6.37 16.64 3.64
C ARG A 15 5.09 17.34 4.10
N PHE A 16 4.25 16.64 4.85
CA PHE A 16 2.98 17.16 5.36
C PHE A 16 2.73 16.57 6.75
N PRO A 17 3.20 17.23 7.83
CA PRO A 17 2.99 16.78 9.19
C PRO A 17 1.50 16.62 9.49
N ARG A 18 1.13 15.58 10.25
CA ARG A 18 -0.24 15.29 10.69
C ARG A 18 -1.24 14.97 9.57
N LYS A 19 -0.79 14.74 8.32
CA LYS A 19 -1.64 14.48 7.15
C LYS A 19 -2.77 13.48 7.42
N LEU A 20 -2.48 12.37 8.12
CA LEU A 20 -3.42 11.28 8.30
C LEU A 20 -4.60 11.62 9.22
N ILE A 21 -4.47 12.64 10.05
CA ILE A 21 -5.56 13.10 10.93
C ILE A 21 -6.25 14.37 10.43
N GLU A 22 -5.76 14.95 9.32
CA GLU A 22 -6.45 16.03 8.64
C GLU A 22 -7.82 15.54 8.14
N LYS A 23 -8.81 16.43 8.26
CA LYS A 23 -10.19 16.10 7.93
C LYS A 23 -10.55 16.52 6.52
N ILE A 24 -11.09 15.57 5.76
CA ILE A 24 -11.74 15.80 4.48
C ILE A 24 -13.23 15.63 4.71
N ASN A 25 -14.01 16.68 4.50
CA ASN A 25 -15.45 16.69 4.79
C ASN A 25 -15.79 16.23 6.23
N GLY A 26 -14.97 16.63 7.20
CA GLY A 26 -15.17 16.33 8.62
C GLY A 26 -14.63 14.96 9.09
N ILE A 27 -14.15 14.11 8.19
CA ILE A 27 -13.65 12.76 8.49
C ILE A 27 -12.12 12.75 8.36
N PRO A 28 -11.35 12.29 9.38
CA PRO A 28 -9.92 12.14 9.27
C PRO A 28 -9.52 11.21 8.11
N LEU A 29 -8.45 11.55 7.39
CA LEU A 29 -8.00 10.79 6.21
C LEU A 29 -7.76 9.30 6.54
N ILE A 30 -7.13 9.00 7.67
CA ILE A 30 -6.87 7.62 8.11
C ILE A 30 -8.17 6.84 8.36
N VAL A 31 -9.22 7.52 8.85
CA VAL A 31 -10.55 6.92 9.07
C VAL A 31 -11.21 6.60 7.73
N MET A 32 -11.10 7.50 6.74
CA MET A 32 -11.62 7.25 5.39
C MET A 32 -10.96 6.00 4.77
N THR A 33 -9.63 5.88 4.89
CA THR A 33 -8.90 4.70 4.39
C THR A 33 -9.37 3.43 5.11
N TYR A 34 -9.47 3.47 6.45
CA TYR A 34 -9.94 2.34 7.24
C TYR A 34 -11.37 1.93 6.86
N GLN A 35 -12.30 2.88 6.78
CA GLN A 35 -13.69 2.61 6.42
C GLN A 35 -13.85 2.10 4.99
N ASN A 36 -13.05 2.62 4.04
CA ASN A 36 -13.03 2.10 2.69
C ASN A 36 -12.64 0.62 2.66
N LEU A 37 -11.58 0.22 3.37
CA LEU A 37 -11.18 -1.19 3.43
C LEU A 37 -12.24 -2.05 4.14
N LEU A 38 -12.85 -1.54 5.21
CA LEU A 38 -13.89 -2.24 5.96
C LEU A 38 -15.12 -2.51 5.06
N SER A 39 -15.50 -1.54 4.23
CA SER A 39 -16.66 -1.67 3.32
C SER A 39 -16.46 -2.70 2.21
N MET A 40 -15.21 -3.15 1.95
CA MET A 40 -14.93 -4.12 0.90
C MET A 40 -15.35 -5.54 1.26
N ASP A 41 -15.45 -5.87 2.55
CA ASP A 41 -15.78 -7.21 3.07
C ASP A 41 -14.91 -8.33 2.47
N ILE A 42 -13.61 -8.07 2.38
CA ILE A 42 -12.63 -8.99 1.75
C ILE A 42 -11.62 -9.51 2.79
N PHE A 43 -11.43 -8.77 3.89
CA PHE A 43 -10.39 -9.01 4.87
C PHE A 43 -10.92 -9.74 6.10
N ASP A 44 -10.17 -10.72 6.60
CA ASP A 44 -10.44 -11.35 7.91
C ASP A 44 -10.16 -10.39 9.07
N LYS A 45 -9.23 -9.44 8.88
CA LYS A 45 -8.91 -8.36 9.82
C LYS A 45 -8.36 -7.15 9.09
N ILE A 46 -8.61 -5.96 9.67
CA ILE A 46 -8.01 -4.70 9.25
C ILE A 46 -7.38 -4.07 10.48
N ILE A 47 -6.07 -3.84 10.44
CA ILE A 47 -5.29 -3.33 11.56
C ILE A 47 -4.62 -2.02 11.15
N VAL A 48 -4.76 -0.98 11.97
CA VAL A 48 -3.96 0.24 11.83
C VAL A 48 -2.72 0.11 12.70
N ALA A 49 -1.54 0.09 12.08
CA ALA A 49 -0.27 0.01 12.78
C ALA A 49 0.33 1.42 12.97
N THR A 50 0.46 1.87 14.20
CA THR A 50 0.91 3.24 14.51
C THR A 50 1.72 3.29 15.81
N ASP A 51 2.60 4.29 15.92
CA ASP A 51 3.29 4.70 17.15
C ASP A 51 2.57 5.88 17.86
N SER A 52 1.53 6.43 17.22
CA SER A 52 0.81 7.59 17.73
C SER A 52 -0.41 7.21 18.55
N LEU A 53 -0.46 7.62 19.81
CA LEU A 53 -1.66 7.47 20.65
C LEU A 53 -2.85 8.26 20.09
N GLU A 54 -2.59 9.39 19.43
CA GLU A 54 -3.65 10.21 18.82
C GLU A 54 -4.34 9.46 17.67
N ILE A 55 -3.57 8.88 16.74
CA ILE A 55 -4.11 8.03 15.65
C ILE A 55 -4.83 6.82 16.25
N SER A 56 -4.22 6.17 17.25
CA SER A 56 -4.84 5.04 17.94
C SER A 56 -6.22 5.38 18.50
N ASN A 57 -6.33 6.50 19.21
CA ASN A 57 -7.60 6.93 19.80
C ASN A 57 -8.65 7.27 18.74
N ILE A 58 -8.24 7.89 17.63
CA ILE A 58 -9.13 8.18 16.51
C ILE A 58 -9.68 6.87 15.93
N ILE A 59 -8.84 5.90 15.62
CA ILE A 59 -9.27 4.64 15.00
C ILE A 59 -10.14 3.82 15.94
N LYS A 60 -9.79 3.74 17.23
CA LYS A 60 -10.59 3.02 18.23
C LYS A 60 -12.01 3.63 18.40
N LYS A 61 -12.14 4.96 18.34
CA LYS A 61 -13.46 5.63 18.34
C LYS A 61 -14.34 5.23 17.15
N HIS A 62 -13.74 4.79 16.06
CA HIS A 62 -14.44 4.29 14.87
C HIS A 62 -14.52 2.77 14.81
N GLY A 63 -14.28 2.06 15.93
CA GLY A 63 -14.39 0.62 16.04
C GLY A 63 -13.22 -0.16 15.40
N GLY A 64 -12.12 0.53 15.05
CA GLY A 64 -10.98 -0.10 14.40
C GLY A 64 -9.99 -0.77 15.37
N GLU A 65 -9.35 -1.84 14.89
CA GLU A 65 -8.27 -2.53 15.59
C GLU A 65 -6.93 -1.81 15.36
N VAL A 66 -6.17 -1.60 16.42
CA VAL A 66 -4.89 -0.86 16.36
C VAL A 66 -3.77 -1.71 16.95
N PHE A 67 -2.68 -1.80 16.23
CA PHE A 67 -1.40 -2.27 16.72
C PHE A 67 -0.52 -1.07 17.08
N ILE A 68 -0.11 -0.98 18.35
CA ILE A 68 0.83 0.05 18.79
C ILE A 68 2.26 -0.45 18.58
N SER A 69 2.95 0.17 17.64
CA SER A 69 4.35 -0.08 17.34
C SER A 69 5.23 0.36 18.49
N LYS A 70 6.15 -0.51 18.92
CA LYS A 70 7.08 -0.25 20.02
C LYS A 70 8.43 0.27 19.55
N LYS A 71 8.68 0.19 18.24
CA LYS A 71 9.95 0.58 17.59
C LYS A 71 9.75 1.77 16.68
N GLU A 72 10.78 2.54 16.51
CA GLU A 72 10.85 3.49 15.41
C GLU A 72 11.12 2.73 14.09
N HIS A 73 10.43 3.15 13.04
CA HIS A 73 10.54 2.53 11.72
C HIS A 73 10.95 3.55 10.67
N PHE A 74 11.88 3.19 9.81
CA PHE A 74 12.32 4.02 8.71
C PHE A 74 11.24 4.17 7.63
N CYS A 75 10.49 3.10 7.37
CA CYS A 75 9.44 3.09 6.36
C CYS A 75 8.14 2.42 6.84
N GLY A 76 7.08 2.55 6.03
CA GLY A 76 5.79 1.95 6.33
C GLY A 76 5.83 0.41 6.31
N SER A 77 6.65 -0.18 5.43
CA SER A 77 6.76 -1.64 5.31
C SER A 77 7.39 -2.28 6.55
N ASP A 78 8.37 -1.62 7.20
CA ASP A 78 8.95 -2.11 8.46
C ASP A 78 7.90 -2.18 9.57
N ARG A 79 7.02 -1.17 9.65
CA ARG A 79 5.91 -1.14 10.59
C ARG A 79 4.88 -2.23 10.30
N VAL A 80 4.60 -2.48 9.03
CA VAL A 80 3.73 -3.58 8.61
C VAL A 80 4.33 -4.93 9.00
N SER A 81 5.64 -5.11 8.83
CA SER A 81 6.35 -6.32 9.26
C SER A 81 6.22 -6.55 10.77
N GLU A 82 6.51 -5.53 11.61
CA GLU A 82 6.35 -5.65 13.06
C GLU A 82 4.90 -6.00 13.44
N ALA A 83 3.92 -5.33 12.84
CA ALA A 83 2.52 -5.60 13.12
C ALA A 83 2.12 -7.01 12.69
N SER A 84 2.51 -7.44 11.49
CA SER A 84 2.11 -8.73 10.92
C SER A 84 2.52 -9.92 11.75
N SER A 85 3.66 -9.86 12.44
CA SER A 85 4.14 -10.93 13.32
C SER A 85 3.23 -11.20 14.53
N ASN A 86 2.31 -10.29 14.84
CA ASN A 86 1.36 -10.43 15.94
C ASN A 86 -0.02 -10.99 15.49
N PHE A 87 -0.20 -11.21 14.19
CA PHE A 87 -1.48 -11.67 13.64
C PHE A 87 -1.28 -12.86 12.71
N LYS A 88 -2.01 -13.94 12.98
CA LYS A 88 -1.97 -15.10 12.09
C LYS A 88 -2.65 -14.80 10.77
N SER A 89 -1.92 -14.93 9.66
CA SER A 89 -2.41 -14.71 8.30
C SER A 89 -1.63 -15.51 7.27
N ASP A 90 -2.18 -15.70 6.08
CA ASP A 90 -1.49 -16.26 4.91
C ASP A 90 -0.99 -15.14 4.00
N ILE A 91 -1.82 -14.09 3.86
CA ILE A 91 -1.54 -12.91 3.03
C ILE A 91 -1.69 -11.66 3.88
N VAL A 92 -0.72 -10.75 3.77
CA VAL A 92 -0.77 -9.40 4.34
C VAL A 92 -0.90 -8.40 3.19
N ILE A 93 -1.94 -7.58 3.21
CA ILE A 93 -2.11 -6.46 2.29
C ILE A 93 -1.72 -5.17 3.03
N ASN A 94 -0.69 -4.51 2.53
CA ASN A 94 -0.24 -3.20 3.01
C ASN A 94 -0.93 -2.11 2.18
N VAL A 95 -1.81 -1.33 2.80
CA VAL A 95 -2.46 -0.16 2.19
C VAL A 95 -2.01 1.07 2.94
N GLN A 96 -1.44 2.06 2.24
CA GLN A 96 -0.97 3.28 2.87
C GLN A 96 -2.13 4.05 3.51
N GLY A 97 -1.87 4.70 4.67
CA GLY A 97 -2.91 5.42 5.41
C GLY A 97 -3.55 6.59 4.66
N ASP A 98 -2.94 7.02 3.57
CA ASP A 98 -3.40 8.11 2.70
C ASP A 98 -3.99 7.62 1.36
N GLU A 99 -4.41 6.36 1.29
CA GLU A 99 -5.05 5.74 0.11
C GLU A 99 -6.55 5.45 0.34
N PRO A 100 -7.39 6.49 0.55
CA PRO A 100 -8.80 6.31 0.90
C PRO A 100 -9.67 5.82 -0.26
N PHE A 101 -9.12 5.77 -1.49
CA PHE A 101 -9.87 5.44 -2.72
C PHE A 101 -9.38 4.17 -3.40
N VAL A 102 -8.60 3.33 -2.73
CA VAL A 102 -8.21 2.04 -3.27
C VAL A 102 -9.46 1.20 -3.58
N LYS A 103 -9.48 0.60 -4.78
CA LYS A 103 -10.66 -0.14 -5.26
C LYS A 103 -10.62 -1.60 -4.83
N PRO A 104 -11.78 -2.22 -4.50
CA PRO A 104 -11.85 -3.65 -4.19
C PRO A 104 -11.27 -4.54 -5.29
N SER A 105 -11.42 -4.17 -6.57
CA SER A 105 -10.88 -4.90 -7.71
C SER A 105 -9.35 -4.98 -7.67
N ASN A 106 -8.68 -3.94 -7.19
CA ASN A 106 -7.22 -3.89 -7.06
C ASN A 106 -6.74 -4.89 -5.99
N ILE A 107 -7.40 -4.89 -4.83
CA ILE A 107 -7.09 -5.82 -3.74
C ILE A 107 -7.35 -7.28 -4.19
N LYS A 108 -8.48 -7.54 -4.86
CA LYS A 108 -8.81 -8.87 -5.38
C LYS A 108 -7.76 -9.38 -6.38
N LYS A 109 -7.19 -8.51 -7.22
CA LYS A 109 -6.10 -8.90 -8.13
C LYS A 109 -4.89 -9.43 -7.36
N ILE A 110 -4.47 -8.74 -6.30
CA ILE A 110 -3.34 -9.16 -5.44
C ILE A 110 -3.65 -10.50 -4.77
N ILE A 111 -4.82 -10.63 -4.15
CA ILE A 111 -5.22 -11.87 -3.46
C ILE A 111 -5.29 -13.06 -4.42
N ASN A 112 -5.86 -12.86 -5.61
CA ASN A 112 -5.97 -13.90 -6.64
C ASN A 112 -4.60 -14.32 -7.17
N PHE A 113 -3.65 -13.39 -7.28
CA PHE A 113 -2.28 -13.70 -7.64
C PHE A 113 -1.65 -14.72 -6.68
N PHE A 114 -1.81 -14.53 -5.37
CA PHE A 114 -1.28 -15.46 -4.36
C PHE A 114 -2.07 -16.76 -4.23
N LYS A 115 -3.32 -16.80 -4.70
CA LYS A 115 -4.11 -18.04 -4.75
C LYS A 115 -3.66 -18.98 -5.87
N ASP A 116 -3.01 -18.47 -6.90
CA ASP A 116 -2.44 -19.26 -7.96
C ASP A 116 -1.19 -20.01 -7.46
N LYS A 117 -1.22 -21.34 -7.54
CA LYS A 117 -0.12 -22.21 -7.09
C LYS A 117 1.19 -21.96 -7.82
N GLN A 118 1.16 -21.41 -9.04
CA GLN A 118 2.34 -21.07 -9.80
C GLN A 118 3.14 -19.94 -9.16
N ASN A 119 2.50 -19.12 -8.34
CA ASN A 119 3.07 -17.92 -7.71
C ASN A 119 3.53 -18.15 -6.26
N ILE A 120 3.56 -19.40 -5.79
CA ILE A 120 3.84 -19.74 -4.38
C ILE A 120 5.20 -19.26 -3.88
N ASN A 121 6.15 -19.04 -4.77
CA ASN A 121 7.50 -18.56 -4.45
C ASN A 121 7.68 -17.05 -4.63
N ILE A 122 6.64 -16.31 -5.01
CA ILE A 122 6.70 -14.86 -5.16
C ILE A 122 6.40 -14.21 -3.80
N PRO A 123 7.40 -13.58 -3.14
CA PRO A 123 7.24 -13.11 -1.77
C PRO A 123 6.37 -11.85 -1.66
N VAL A 124 6.44 -10.99 -2.69
CA VAL A 124 5.77 -9.69 -2.70
C VAL A 124 5.25 -9.35 -4.08
N VAL A 125 4.08 -8.73 -4.12
CA VAL A 125 3.47 -8.20 -5.35
C VAL A 125 2.95 -6.79 -5.08
N SER A 126 3.02 -5.94 -6.10
CA SER A 126 2.43 -4.61 -6.10
C SER A 126 1.64 -4.39 -7.37
N LEU A 127 0.99 -3.26 -7.47
CA LEU A 127 0.17 -2.89 -8.62
C LEU A 127 0.85 -1.81 -9.44
N ILE A 128 0.65 -1.90 -10.75
CA ILE A 128 1.03 -0.87 -11.70
C ILE A 128 -0.17 -0.57 -12.60
N TYR A 129 -0.20 0.62 -13.16
CA TYR A 129 -1.09 0.95 -14.27
C TYR A 129 -0.31 1.60 -15.40
N GLU A 130 -0.80 1.36 -16.58
CA GLU A 130 -0.24 1.87 -17.83
C GLU A 130 -0.80 3.25 -18.11
N THR A 131 0.05 4.19 -18.59
CA THR A 131 -0.38 5.52 -18.96
C THR A 131 0.49 6.12 -20.07
N ASN A 132 -0.14 6.96 -20.89
CA ASN A 132 0.53 7.85 -21.88
C ASN A 132 0.31 9.33 -21.52
N ASP A 133 -0.31 9.60 -20.37
CA ASP A 133 -0.54 10.95 -19.89
C ASP A 133 0.78 11.61 -19.49
N THR A 134 1.16 12.64 -20.24
CA THR A 134 2.43 13.35 -20.04
C THR A 134 2.49 14.12 -18.71
N GLU A 135 1.36 14.55 -18.17
CA GLU A 135 1.31 15.21 -16.86
C GLU A 135 1.67 14.21 -15.75
N ILE A 136 1.06 13.04 -15.77
CA ILE A 136 1.35 11.95 -14.82
C ILE A 136 2.80 11.46 -14.95
N ILE A 137 3.28 11.30 -16.19
CA ILE A 137 4.64 10.82 -16.46
C ILE A 137 5.70 11.79 -15.94
N ASN A 138 5.44 13.10 -16.01
CA ASN A 138 6.38 14.13 -15.57
C ASN A 138 6.19 14.52 -14.09
N ASP A 139 5.11 14.09 -13.43
CA ASP A 139 4.89 14.37 -12.00
C ASP A 139 5.87 13.57 -11.14
N GLU A 140 6.70 14.26 -10.36
CA GLU A 140 7.65 13.67 -9.41
C GLU A 140 6.97 12.93 -8.23
N ASN A 141 5.68 13.19 -7.99
CA ASN A 141 4.91 12.47 -6.98
C ASN A 141 4.45 11.10 -7.48
N CYS A 142 4.36 10.90 -8.79
CA CYS A 142 4.06 9.62 -9.41
C CYS A 142 5.35 8.82 -9.59
N VAL A 143 5.40 7.62 -9.02
CA VAL A 143 6.57 6.73 -9.12
C VAL A 143 6.45 5.90 -10.39
N LYS A 144 7.41 6.07 -11.32
CA LYS A 144 7.51 5.25 -12.54
C LYS A 144 8.23 3.95 -12.22
N VAL A 145 7.88 2.89 -12.93
CA VAL A 145 8.53 1.58 -12.78
C VAL A 145 8.83 0.98 -14.16
N VAL A 146 9.99 0.36 -14.29
CA VAL A 146 10.33 -0.48 -15.43
C VAL A 146 10.35 -1.94 -14.98
N THR A 147 9.82 -2.81 -15.83
CA THR A 147 9.71 -4.24 -15.56
C THR A 147 10.47 -5.05 -16.60
N ASP A 148 10.83 -6.27 -16.25
CA ASP A 148 11.28 -7.26 -17.23
C ASP A 148 10.09 -7.88 -18.00
N LYS A 149 10.39 -8.79 -18.93
CA LYS A 149 9.39 -9.51 -19.73
C LYS A 149 8.43 -10.41 -18.91
N ASN A 150 8.77 -10.70 -17.66
CA ASN A 150 7.98 -11.52 -16.74
C ASN A 150 7.21 -10.66 -15.72
N ASN A 151 7.18 -9.33 -15.91
CA ASN A 151 6.58 -8.34 -15.02
C ASN A 151 7.26 -8.22 -13.64
N PHE A 152 8.52 -8.65 -13.49
CA PHE A 152 9.29 -8.33 -12.31
C PHE A 152 9.79 -6.89 -12.38
N ALA A 153 9.57 -6.13 -11.32
CA ALA A 153 10.06 -4.76 -11.24
C ALA A 153 11.60 -4.74 -11.20
N MET A 154 12.20 -4.00 -12.13
CA MET A 154 13.64 -3.83 -12.21
C MET A 154 14.10 -2.57 -11.49
N TYR A 155 13.31 -1.48 -11.60
CA TYR A 155 13.65 -0.20 -10.99
C TYR A 155 12.44 0.70 -10.82
N PHE A 156 12.42 1.46 -9.72
CA PHE A 156 11.43 2.48 -9.43
C PHE A 156 12.09 3.85 -9.40
N SER A 157 11.46 4.86 -9.99
CA SER A 157 11.99 6.22 -10.01
C SER A 157 10.89 7.28 -9.98
N ARG A 158 11.16 8.38 -9.31
CA ARG A 158 10.35 9.60 -9.44
C ARG A 158 10.64 10.34 -10.74
N SER A 159 11.86 10.21 -11.27
CA SER A 159 12.20 10.70 -12.60
C SER A 159 11.53 9.86 -13.66
N LYS A 160 11.33 10.44 -14.84
CA LYS A 160 10.78 9.73 -16.00
C LYS A 160 11.72 8.61 -16.43
N ILE A 161 11.24 7.38 -16.38
CA ILE A 161 11.89 6.16 -16.87
C ILE A 161 10.90 5.31 -17.65
N PRO A 162 11.33 4.59 -18.74
CA PRO A 162 12.65 4.68 -19.38
C PRO A 162 12.86 6.01 -20.13
N PHE A 163 14.13 6.31 -20.46
CA PHE A 163 14.40 7.40 -21.38
C PHE A 163 14.06 6.96 -22.81
N LEU A 164 13.19 7.69 -23.46
CA LEU A 164 12.84 7.47 -24.86
C LEU A 164 13.60 8.45 -25.74
N ARG A 165 14.53 7.96 -26.57
CA ARG A 165 15.26 8.77 -27.53
C ARG A 165 14.33 9.31 -28.64
N ASN A 166 13.40 8.48 -29.10
CA ASN A 166 12.35 8.83 -30.03
C ASN A 166 11.00 8.66 -29.34
N ILE A 167 10.11 9.62 -29.53
CA ILE A 167 8.75 9.54 -28.98
C ILE A 167 7.97 8.55 -29.83
N ASP A 168 7.95 7.30 -29.40
CA ASP A 168 7.03 6.31 -29.96
C ASP A 168 5.69 6.42 -29.21
N LYS A 169 4.65 6.80 -29.92
CA LYS A 169 3.29 6.94 -29.37
C LYS A 169 2.69 5.59 -28.92
N SER A 170 3.27 4.48 -29.35
CA SER A 170 2.84 3.13 -28.93
C SER A 170 3.44 2.72 -27.58
N PHE A 171 4.46 3.43 -27.08
CA PHE A 171 5.08 3.10 -25.81
C PHE A 171 4.30 3.72 -24.64
N SER A 172 3.96 2.89 -23.68
CA SER A 172 3.31 3.31 -22.44
C SER A 172 4.24 3.22 -21.25
N PHE A 173 4.09 4.16 -20.33
CA PHE A 173 4.79 4.15 -19.04
C PHE A 173 3.97 3.40 -18.00
N TYR A 174 4.66 2.75 -17.07
CA TYR A 174 4.03 2.13 -15.91
C TYR A 174 4.21 3.00 -14.67
N ILE A 175 3.10 3.25 -14.00
CA ILE A 175 3.05 3.99 -12.73
C ILE A 175 2.76 3.00 -11.62
N HIS A 176 3.57 3.05 -10.57
CA HIS A 176 3.43 2.23 -9.38
C HIS A 176 2.27 2.72 -8.51
N VAL A 177 1.49 1.77 -8.00
CA VAL A 177 0.43 2.00 -7.00
C VAL A 177 0.93 1.49 -5.65
N GLY A 178 0.92 2.35 -4.64
CA GLY A 178 1.49 2.10 -3.31
C GLY A 178 0.74 1.07 -2.45
N VAL A 179 0.18 0.04 -3.08
CA VAL A 179 -0.47 -1.09 -2.41
C VAL A 179 0.36 -2.33 -2.65
N TYR A 180 0.66 -3.06 -1.58
CA TYR A 180 1.49 -4.27 -1.65
C TYR A 180 0.77 -5.45 -1.03
N GLY A 181 0.96 -6.62 -1.63
CA GLY A 181 0.63 -7.90 -1.03
C GLY A 181 1.89 -8.67 -0.70
N PHE A 182 1.90 -9.33 0.44
CA PHE A 182 3.00 -10.17 0.90
C PHE A 182 2.47 -11.54 1.30
N LEU A 183 3.24 -12.58 1.01
CA LEU A 183 3.10 -13.83 1.76
C LEU A 183 3.56 -13.57 3.19
N SER A 184 2.77 -13.95 4.20
CA SER A 184 3.06 -13.65 5.60
C SER A 184 4.43 -14.13 6.04
N GLN A 185 4.87 -15.29 5.56
CA GLN A 185 6.19 -15.86 5.84
C GLN A 185 7.36 -15.01 5.29
N SER A 186 7.11 -14.16 4.31
CA SER A 186 8.14 -13.38 3.62
C SER A 186 8.27 -11.94 4.14
N ILE A 187 7.32 -11.46 4.95
CA ILE A 187 7.34 -10.09 5.47
C ILE A 187 8.08 -9.97 6.80
N ILE A 188 8.37 -11.10 7.46
CA ILE A 188 8.95 -11.15 8.81
C ILE A 188 10.49 -11.13 8.79
N HIS A 189 11.11 -11.08 7.61
CA HIS A 189 12.58 -11.15 7.44
C HIS A 189 13.19 -9.83 7.02
#